data_9d429febce9a68caeef91f3353521074
#
_entry.id   9d429febce9a68caeef91f3353521074
#
_cell.length_a   1.000
_cell.length_b   1.000
_cell.length_c   1.000
_cell.angle_alpha   90.00
_cell.angle_beta   90.00
_cell.angle_gamma   90.00
#
_symmetry.space_group_name_H-M   'P 1'
#
loop_
_entity.id
_entity.type
_entity.pdbx_description
1 polymer ?
#
loop_
_entity_poly.entity_id
_entity_poly.type
_entity_poly.pdbx_seq_one_letter_code
_entity_poly.pdbx_strand_id
1 'polypeptide(L)'
;MKNILLILLISCSMFASEIDEYAKEMNFFRNYDLALQEAKKTDKPIMLVIVADYCPWCRKLERQTLGSDEIQARLHEVVSVIMDQKYDAERFPKMFLTPRKPTVFFINAKTGEHFYESIGYVKKDEFAQTLDEVKMEFKR
;
A
#
# COMPACT_ATOMS: atom_id res chain seq x y z
N MET A 1 -11.94 -52.29 25.93
CA MET A 1 -12.00 -50.84 26.21
C MET A 1 -11.27 -50.09 25.07
N LYS A 2 -12.02 -49.46 24.20
CA LYS A 2 -11.46 -48.72 23.06
C LYS A 2 -11.22 -47.29 23.47
N ASN A 3 -9.95 -46.90 23.58
CA ASN A 3 -9.56 -45.50 23.77
C ASN A 3 -9.76 -44.74 22.48
N ILE A 4 -10.79 -43.95 22.43
CA ILE A 4 -11.00 -42.98 21.31
C ILE A 4 -10.15 -41.77 21.67
N LEU A 5 -8.98 -41.66 21.04
CA LEU A 5 -8.14 -40.46 21.09
C LEU A 5 -8.79 -39.38 20.21
N LEU A 6 -9.52 -38.47 20.86
CA LEU A 6 -10.12 -37.33 20.20
C LEU A 6 -9.01 -36.31 19.87
N ILE A 7 -8.51 -36.37 18.66
CA ILE A 7 -7.56 -35.35 18.14
C ILE A 7 -8.37 -34.11 17.86
N LEU A 8 -8.30 -33.13 18.75
CA LEU A 8 -8.78 -31.77 18.54
C LEU A 8 -7.85 -31.10 17.53
N LEU A 9 -8.24 -31.08 16.25
CA LEU A 9 -7.64 -30.23 15.26
C LEU A 9 -8.02 -28.78 15.58
N ILE A 10 -7.14 -28.09 16.31
CA ILE A 10 -7.21 -26.65 16.47
C ILE A 10 -6.86 -26.07 15.10
N SER A 11 -7.86 -25.79 14.29
CA SER A 11 -7.70 -24.98 13.09
C SER A 11 -7.37 -23.56 13.56
N CYS A 12 -6.08 -23.23 13.56
CA CYS A 12 -5.61 -21.87 13.75
C CYS A 12 -6.01 -21.09 12.49
N SER A 13 -7.23 -20.58 12.48
CA SER A 13 -7.69 -19.63 11.48
C SER A 13 -6.87 -18.36 11.66
N MET A 14 -5.81 -18.20 10.88
CA MET A 14 -5.10 -16.93 10.78
C MET A 14 -6.07 -15.95 10.14
N PHE A 15 -6.73 -15.13 10.95
CA PHE A 15 -7.51 -14.01 10.45
C PHE A 15 -6.54 -13.01 9.84
N ALA A 16 -6.51 -12.96 8.51
CA ALA A 16 -5.84 -11.86 7.81
C ALA A 16 -6.50 -10.54 8.22
N SER A 17 -5.71 -9.50 8.45
CA SER A 17 -6.25 -8.17 8.72
C SER A 17 -6.91 -7.61 7.46
N GLU A 18 -7.85 -6.67 7.62
CA GLU A 18 -8.53 -6.03 6.48
C GLU A 18 -7.53 -5.45 5.47
N ILE A 19 -6.44 -4.85 5.96
CA ILE A 19 -5.38 -4.31 5.10
C ILE A 19 -4.62 -5.41 4.34
N ASP A 20 -4.43 -6.59 4.93
CA ASP A 20 -3.74 -7.70 4.27
C ASP A 20 -4.61 -8.29 3.16
N GLU A 21 -5.92 -8.40 3.38
CA GLU A 21 -6.87 -8.84 2.37
C GLU A 21 -6.93 -7.85 1.20
N TYR A 22 -7.03 -6.55 1.51
CA TYR A 22 -7.01 -5.49 0.51
C TYR A 22 -5.70 -5.51 -0.32
N ALA A 23 -4.56 -5.60 0.35
CA ALA A 23 -3.27 -5.64 -0.34
C ALA A 23 -3.16 -6.86 -1.26
N LYS A 24 -3.68 -8.00 -0.85
CA LYS A 24 -3.72 -9.22 -1.68
C LYS A 24 -4.62 -9.04 -2.90
N GLU A 25 -5.81 -8.50 -2.72
CA GLU A 25 -6.76 -8.21 -3.81
C GLU A 25 -6.17 -7.24 -4.83
N MET A 26 -5.53 -6.18 -4.37
CA MET A 26 -4.93 -5.14 -5.20
C MET A 26 -3.54 -5.49 -5.74
N ASN A 27 -2.97 -6.62 -5.32
CA ASN A 27 -1.58 -6.99 -5.61
C ASN A 27 -0.57 -5.94 -5.11
N PHE A 28 -0.81 -5.40 -3.91
CA PHE A 28 0.08 -4.46 -3.23
C PHE A 28 1.02 -5.21 -2.29
N PHE A 29 2.24 -4.71 -2.18
CA PHE A 29 3.16 -5.18 -1.15
C PHE A 29 2.68 -4.77 0.26
N ARG A 30 2.95 -5.64 1.24
CA ARG A 30 2.82 -5.37 2.68
C ARG A 30 4.19 -5.32 3.37
N ASN A 31 5.24 -5.29 2.61
CA ASN A 31 6.62 -5.20 3.08
C ASN A 31 7.35 -4.14 2.26
N TYR A 32 7.81 -3.08 2.95
CA TYR A 32 8.47 -1.96 2.29
C TYR A 32 9.79 -2.36 1.63
N ASP A 33 10.59 -3.22 2.29
CA ASP A 33 11.90 -3.63 1.75
C ASP A 33 11.76 -4.47 0.48
N LEU A 34 10.74 -5.33 0.42
CA LEU A 34 10.43 -6.08 -0.80
C LEU A 34 9.95 -5.16 -1.93
N ALA A 35 9.11 -4.18 -1.61
CA ALA A 35 8.69 -3.17 -2.58
C ALA A 35 9.88 -2.34 -3.09
N LEU A 36 10.80 -1.98 -2.20
CA LEU A 36 12.03 -1.26 -2.55
C LEU A 36 12.92 -2.07 -3.50
N GLN A 37 13.09 -3.36 -3.23
CA GLN A 37 13.85 -4.26 -4.10
C GLN A 37 13.20 -4.37 -5.48
N GLU A 38 11.89 -4.56 -5.55
CA GLU A 38 11.15 -4.65 -6.81
C GLU A 38 11.21 -3.33 -7.59
N ALA A 39 11.09 -2.19 -6.92
CA ALA A 39 11.19 -0.88 -7.54
C ALA A 39 12.58 -0.62 -8.15
N LYS A 40 13.66 -1.01 -7.46
CA LYS A 40 15.02 -0.95 -7.99
C LYS A 40 15.22 -1.85 -9.20
N LYS A 41 14.68 -3.06 -9.15
CA LYS A 41 14.78 -4.05 -10.22
C LYS A 41 14.04 -3.61 -11.48
N THR A 42 12.88 -2.99 -11.32
CA THR A 42 12.00 -2.61 -12.44
C THR A 42 12.16 -1.16 -12.88
N ASP A 43 13.02 -0.39 -12.19
CA ASP A 43 13.22 1.06 -12.41
C ASP A 43 11.91 1.85 -12.40
N LYS A 44 11.11 1.60 -11.36
CA LYS A 44 9.81 2.25 -11.14
C LYS A 44 9.81 3.00 -9.80
N PRO A 45 9.00 4.07 -9.67
CA PRO A 45 8.80 4.69 -8.37
C PRO A 45 7.98 3.79 -7.45
N ILE A 46 8.19 3.91 -6.15
CA ILE A 46 7.32 3.30 -5.14
C ILE A 46 6.13 4.22 -4.89
N MET A 47 4.93 3.67 -4.87
CA MET A 47 3.73 4.30 -4.34
C MET A 47 3.46 3.74 -2.95
N LEU A 48 3.86 4.46 -1.91
CA LEU A 48 3.65 4.10 -0.50
C LEU A 48 2.35 4.72 0.01
N VAL A 49 1.36 3.89 0.26
CA VAL A 49 0.05 4.28 0.80
C VAL A 49 0.07 4.10 2.31
N ILE A 50 0.01 5.20 3.07
CA ILE A 50 -0.08 5.19 4.54
C ILE A 50 -1.53 5.37 4.95
N VAL A 51 -2.04 4.37 5.67
CA VAL A 51 -3.41 4.31 6.18
C VAL A 51 -3.42 4.14 7.70
N ALA A 52 -4.60 4.14 8.29
CA ALA A 52 -4.83 3.83 9.69
C ALA A 52 -6.12 3.02 9.86
N ASP A 53 -6.23 2.32 10.98
CA ASP A 53 -7.49 1.74 11.44
C ASP A 53 -8.55 2.84 11.64
N TYR A 54 -9.83 2.45 11.47
CA TYR A 54 -10.98 3.34 11.68
C TYR A 54 -10.87 4.67 10.91
N CYS A 55 -10.31 4.60 9.70
CA CYS A 55 -10.10 5.74 8.83
C CYS A 55 -11.07 5.71 7.64
N PRO A 56 -12.24 6.40 7.73
CA PRO A 56 -13.23 6.39 6.63
C PRO A 56 -12.68 6.93 5.31
N TRP A 57 -11.81 7.96 5.36
CA TRP A 57 -11.18 8.53 4.18
C TRP A 57 -10.15 7.61 3.55
N CYS A 58 -9.47 6.77 4.36
CA CYS A 58 -8.59 5.71 3.85
C CYS A 58 -9.42 4.68 3.06
N ARG A 59 -10.53 4.19 3.66
CA ARG A 59 -11.44 3.24 2.98
C ARG A 59 -12.03 3.84 1.71
N LYS A 60 -12.30 5.15 1.71
CA LYS A 60 -12.82 5.84 0.54
C LYS A 60 -11.77 5.92 -0.57
N LEU A 61 -10.51 6.27 -0.25
CA LEU A 61 -9.40 6.26 -1.21
C LEU A 61 -9.20 4.87 -1.80
N GLU A 62 -9.14 3.85 -0.95
CA GLU A 62 -8.95 2.46 -1.35
C GLU A 62 -10.02 1.99 -2.34
N ARG A 63 -11.29 2.23 -2.03
CA ARG A 63 -12.41 1.71 -2.82
C ARG A 63 -12.71 2.56 -4.06
N GLN A 64 -12.75 3.88 -3.92
CA GLN A 64 -13.27 4.77 -4.97
C GLN A 64 -12.19 5.30 -5.90
N THR A 65 -10.95 5.35 -5.43
CA THR A 65 -9.81 5.85 -6.23
C THR A 65 -8.91 4.71 -6.66
N LEU A 66 -8.18 4.10 -5.71
CA LEU A 66 -7.22 3.05 -6.03
C LEU A 66 -7.89 1.80 -6.63
N GLY A 67 -9.10 1.46 -6.17
CA GLY A 67 -9.90 0.34 -6.66
C GLY A 67 -10.68 0.62 -7.95
N SER A 68 -10.63 1.84 -8.52
CA SER A 68 -11.28 2.12 -9.80
C SER A 68 -10.55 1.48 -10.96
N ASP A 69 -11.27 1.03 -11.99
CA ASP A 69 -10.69 0.39 -13.18
C ASP A 69 -9.66 1.29 -13.86
N GLU A 70 -9.91 2.59 -13.90
CA GLU A 70 -9.02 3.59 -14.47
C GLU A 70 -7.65 3.62 -13.77
N ILE A 71 -7.65 3.65 -12.44
CA ILE A 71 -6.40 3.68 -11.66
C ILE A 71 -5.73 2.31 -11.66
N GLN A 72 -6.49 1.23 -11.51
CA GLN A 72 -5.93 -0.13 -11.56
C GLN A 72 -5.21 -0.41 -12.89
N ALA A 73 -5.73 0.05 -14.01
CA ALA A 73 -5.08 -0.08 -15.32
C ALA A 73 -3.71 0.62 -15.38
N ARG A 74 -3.44 1.56 -14.47
CA ARG A 74 -2.21 2.35 -14.40
C ARG A 74 -1.25 1.96 -13.29
N LEU A 75 -1.67 1.12 -12.33
CA LEU A 75 -0.80 0.73 -11.19
C LEU A 75 0.46 -0.04 -11.61
N HIS A 76 0.50 -0.57 -12.83
CA HIS A 76 1.73 -1.16 -13.39
C HIS A 76 2.87 -0.14 -13.61
N GLU A 77 2.58 1.15 -13.58
CA GLU A 77 3.57 2.23 -13.71
C GLU A 77 4.39 2.46 -12.43
N VAL A 78 3.90 1.95 -11.30
CA VAL A 78 4.50 2.09 -9.96
C VAL A 78 4.62 0.74 -9.25
N VAL A 79 5.43 0.68 -8.20
CA VAL A 79 5.43 -0.45 -7.25
C VAL A 79 4.62 -0.02 -6.03
N SER A 80 3.47 -0.65 -5.84
CA SER A 80 2.51 -0.26 -4.80
C SER A 80 2.75 -1.03 -3.51
N VAL A 81 2.82 -0.31 -2.39
CA VAL A 81 2.91 -0.86 -1.04
C VAL A 81 1.96 -0.11 -0.12
N ILE A 82 1.24 -0.82 0.73
CA ILE A 82 0.31 -0.22 1.70
C ILE A 82 0.70 -0.63 3.13
N MET A 83 0.75 0.37 4.03
CA MET A 83 1.18 0.20 5.41
C MET A 83 0.20 0.89 6.36
N ASP A 84 -0.14 0.23 7.46
CA ASP A 84 -0.87 0.85 8.56
C ASP A 84 0.12 1.53 9.51
N GLN A 85 0.00 2.84 9.68
CA GLN A 85 1.00 3.57 10.48
C GLN A 85 1.06 3.10 11.94
N LYS A 86 -0.04 2.64 12.53
CA LYS A 86 -0.07 2.19 13.90
C LYS A 86 0.66 0.85 14.11
N TYR A 87 0.40 -0.10 13.20
CA TYR A 87 0.91 -1.47 13.35
C TYR A 87 2.22 -1.72 12.62
N ASP A 88 2.50 -0.93 11.58
CA ASP A 88 3.67 -1.11 10.72
C ASP A 88 4.74 -0.02 10.88
N ALA A 89 4.63 0.87 11.88
CA ALA A 89 5.51 2.05 12.04
C ALA A 89 7.02 1.75 12.06
N GLU A 90 7.41 0.55 12.49
CA GLU A 90 8.81 0.11 12.51
C GLU A 90 9.22 -0.67 11.24
N ARG A 91 8.30 -0.82 10.27
CA ARG A 91 8.49 -1.63 9.05
C ARG A 91 8.69 -0.78 7.79
N PHE A 92 8.75 0.53 7.93
CA PHE A 92 9.06 1.48 6.85
C PHE A 92 9.82 2.69 7.42
N PRO A 93 10.53 3.48 6.58
CA PRO A 93 11.34 4.59 7.07
C PRO A 93 10.52 5.63 7.84
N LYS A 94 11.03 6.06 9.00
CA LYS A 94 10.34 6.99 9.91
C LYS A 94 10.05 8.36 9.28
N MET A 95 10.77 8.74 8.23
CA MET A 95 10.50 9.98 7.50
C MET A 95 9.13 10.01 6.81
N PHE A 96 8.48 8.85 6.62
CA PHE A 96 7.13 8.73 6.05
C PHE A 96 6.01 8.65 7.10
N LEU A 97 6.34 8.78 8.39
CA LEU A 97 5.33 8.96 9.43
C LEU A 97 4.61 10.30 9.23
N THR A 98 3.29 10.28 9.21
CA THR A 98 2.47 11.45 8.87
C THR A 98 1.28 11.58 9.80
N PRO A 99 0.93 12.80 10.26
CA PRO A 99 -0.27 13.02 11.06
C PRO A 99 -1.56 12.90 10.24
N ARG A 100 -1.49 12.99 8.92
CA ARG A 100 -2.64 12.95 8.02
C ARG A 100 -2.76 11.61 7.29
N LYS A 101 -3.92 10.99 7.32
CA LYS A 101 -4.24 9.74 6.65
C LYS A 101 -5.55 9.86 5.86
N PRO A 102 -5.62 9.26 4.66
CA PRO A 102 -4.52 8.61 3.96
C PRO A 102 -3.47 9.62 3.46
N THR A 103 -2.22 9.17 3.32
CA THR A 103 -1.19 9.91 2.58
C THR A 103 -0.50 8.92 1.62
N VAL A 104 -0.28 9.35 0.40
CA VAL A 104 0.44 8.57 -0.62
C VAL A 104 1.74 9.27 -0.94
N PHE A 105 2.87 8.62 -0.67
CA PHE A 105 4.19 9.09 -1.07
C PHE A 105 4.65 8.40 -2.33
N PHE A 106 5.22 9.16 -3.26
CA PHE A 106 5.91 8.61 -4.41
C PHE A 106 7.42 8.77 -4.22
N ILE A 107 8.12 7.64 -4.17
CA ILE A 107 9.50 7.54 -3.68
C ILE A 107 10.40 7.07 -4.81
N ASN A 108 11.56 7.74 -4.95
CA ASN A 108 12.63 7.25 -5.82
C ASN A 108 13.39 6.14 -5.07
N ALA A 109 13.32 4.91 -5.57
CA ALA A 109 13.95 3.76 -4.93
C ALA A 109 15.49 3.84 -4.88
N LYS A 110 16.12 4.65 -5.73
CA LYS A 110 17.59 4.83 -5.77
C LYS A 110 18.07 5.76 -4.67
N THR A 111 17.31 6.82 -4.36
CA THR A 111 17.66 7.81 -3.34
C THR A 111 17.00 7.54 -1.99
N GLY A 112 15.86 6.84 -1.97
CA GLY A 112 15.03 6.63 -0.78
C GLY A 112 14.19 7.84 -0.41
N GLU A 113 14.20 8.90 -1.20
CA GLU A 113 13.47 10.15 -0.95
C GLU A 113 12.16 10.18 -1.76
N HIS A 114 11.11 10.75 -1.16
CA HIS A 114 9.92 11.04 -1.93
C HIS A 114 10.10 12.32 -2.75
N PHE A 115 9.55 12.32 -3.93
CA PHE A 115 9.56 13.46 -4.85
C PHE A 115 8.16 14.01 -5.11
N TYR A 116 7.13 13.27 -4.69
CA TYR A 116 5.73 13.70 -4.76
C TYR A 116 4.94 13.12 -3.59
N GLU A 117 3.91 13.85 -3.12
CA GLU A 117 2.97 13.35 -2.11
C GLU A 117 1.53 13.77 -2.42
N SER A 118 0.58 12.90 -2.10
CA SER A 118 -0.85 13.17 -2.16
C SER A 118 -1.45 12.96 -0.78
N ILE A 119 -2.08 13.99 -0.22
CA ILE A 119 -2.58 13.99 1.16
C ILE A 119 -4.10 13.98 1.17
N GLY A 120 -4.66 13.04 1.93
CA GLY A 120 -6.10 12.88 2.09
C GLY A 120 -6.74 12.11 0.93
N TYR A 121 -8.07 12.14 0.93
CA TYR A 121 -8.85 11.54 -0.14
C TYR A 121 -8.77 12.39 -1.40
N VAL A 122 -8.45 11.74 -2.51
CA VAL A 122 -8.39 12.33 -3.84
C VAL A 122 -9.27 11.52 -4.78
N LYS A 123 -10.04 12.18 -5.63
CA LYS A 123 -10.89 11.50 -6.62
C LYS A 123 -10.03 10.83 -7.71
N LYS A 124 -10.58 9.80 -8.37
CA LYS A 124 -9.86 9.03 -9.38
C LYS A 124 -9.28 9.87 -10.52
N ASP A 125 -10.05 10.83 -11.05
CA ASP A 125 -9.62 11.69 -12.15
C ASP A 125 -8.43 12.57 -11.75
N GLU A 126 -8.45 13.11 -10.54
CA GLU A 126 -7.36 13.89 -9.96
C GLU A 126 -6.15 13.02 -9.63
N PHE A 127 -6.39 11.80 -9.14
CA PHE A 127 -5.31 10.84 -8.89
C PHE A 127 -4.65 10.34 -10.19
N ALA A 128 -5.42 10.21 -11.28
CA ALA A 128 -4.88 9.91 -12.60
C ALA A 128 -3.91 11.03 -13.07
N GLN A 129 -4.26 12.29 -12.85
CA GLN A 129 -3.36 13.43 -13.13
C GLN A 129 -2.10 13.37 -12.24
N THR A 130 -2.26 13.02 -10.97
CA THR A 130 -1.11 12.79 -10.07
C THR A 130 -0.16 11.72 -10.63
N LEU A 131 -0.67 10.61 -11.15
CA LEU A 131 0.17 9.58 -11.77
C LEU A 131 0.89 10.08 -13.03
N ASP A 132 0.28 10.98 -13.82
CA ASP A 132 0.95 11.62 -14.95
C ASP A 132 2.10 12.52 -14.50
N GLU A 133 1.89 13.34 -13.48
CA GLU A 133 2.92 14.20 -12.88
C GLU A 133 4.07 13.38 -12.29
N VAL A 134 3.75 12.33 -11.53
CA VAL A 134 4.72 11.37 -10.99
C VAL A 134 5.59 10.75 -12.08
N LYS A 135 4.97 10.33 -13.17
CA LYS A 135 5.68 9.74 -14.32
C LYS A 135 6.62 10.73 -14.99
N MET A 136 6.20 11.98 -15.15
CA MET A 136 7.03 13.04 -15.74
C MET A 136 8.21 13.38 -14.81
N GLU A 137 7.95 13.53 -13.51
CA GLU A 137 8.99 13.89 -12.54
C GLU A 137 10.00 12.78 -12.32
N PHE A 138 9.55 11.53 -12.30
CA PHE A 138 10.45 10.36 -12.12
C PHE A 138 11.43 10.18 -13.28
N LYS A 139 11.07 10.62 -14.49
CA LYS A 139 11.93 10.55 -15.70
C LYS A 139 12.91 11.72 -15.83
N ARG A 140 12.79 12.73 -14.98
CA ARG A 140 13.62 13.94 -15.02
C ARG A 140 14.95 13.72 -14.28
#